data_fdad0661dc0f5213b6f68cf34cce4fb8
#
_entry.id   fdad0661dc0f5213b6f68cf34cce4fb8
#
_cell.length_a   1.000
_cell.length_b   1.000
_cell.length_c   1.000
_cell.angle_alpha   90.00
_cell.angle_beta   90.00
_cell.angle_gamma   90.00
#
_symmetry.space_group_name_H-M   'P 1'
#
loop_
_entity.id
_entity.type
_entity.pdbx_description
1 polymer ?
#
loop_
_entity_poly.entity_id
_entity_poly.type
_entity_poly.pdbx_seq_one_letter_code
_entity_poly.pdbx_strand_id
1 'polypeptide(L)'
;MWNEFLKVSLHDPIIWLAFFAGTLILFVWRREVKRARLLEQFANARGFKFERAFDLAELRLSKAGFFSWRDRAKNAISGSMDGRRFTLFEQHANRGKYKSFIRTIVAFEIGPSTSVRSGALGGYGLQMEKTSNHLFVWQAKRRVPPEELEPFLHSIVRNVEQTIH
;
A
#
# COMPACT_ATOMS: atom_id res chain seq x y z
N MET A 1 4.35 -50.43 -15.93
CA MET A 1 4.48 -49.15 -16.66
C MET A 1 4.34 -47.92 -15.74
N TRP A 2 3.35 -47.81 -14.86
CA TRP A 2 3.19 -46.71 -13.92
C TRP A 2 4.29 -46.58 -12.86
N ASN A 3 4.87 -47.72 -12.39
CA ASN A 3 5.91 -47.70 -11.35
C ASN A 3 7.28 -47.17 -11.83
N GLU A 4 7.56 -47.19 -13.12
CA GLU A 4 8.80 -46.66 -13.69
C GLU A 4 8.73 -45.14 -13.81
N PHE A 5 7.56 -44.58 -14.14
CA PHE A 5 7.34 -43.13 -14.20
C PHE A 5 7.51 -42.45 -12.83
N LEU A 6 7.05 -43.11 -11.76
CA LEU A 6 7.19 -42.58 -10.40
C LEU A 6 8.64 -42.63 -9.89
N LYS A 7 9.45 -43.58 -10.34
CA LYS A 7 10.87 -43.69 -9.94
C LYS A 7 11.75 -42.60 -10.57
N VAL A 8 11.47 -42.21 -11.80
CA VAL A 8 12.24 -41.17 -12.50
C VAL A 8 11.94 -39.77 -11.92
N SER A 9 10.71 -39.51 -11.49
CA SER A 9 10.30 -38.16 -11.08
C SER A 9 10.69 -37.75 -9.65
N LEU A 10 10.88 -38.69 -8.72
CA LEU A 10 11.20 -38.36 -7.31
C LEU A 10 12.67 -38.02 -7.06
N HIS A 11 13.58 -38.32 -8.00
CA HIS A 11 15.01 -38.01 -7.87
C HIS A 11 15.47 -36.84 -8.73
N ASP A 12 14.54 -36.21 -9.48
CA ASP A 12 14.88 -35.06 -10.31
C ASP A 12 14.86 -33.77 -9.47
N PRO A 13 15.99 -33.11 -9.28
CA PRO A 13 16.06 -31.86 -8.50
C PRO A 13 15.16 -30.74 -9.06
N ILE A 14 14.83 -30.79 -10.36
CA ILE A 14 13.96 -29.84 -11.02
C ILE A 14 12.54 -29.94 -10.45
N ILE A 15 12.04 -31.13 -10.15
CA ILE A 15 10.70 -31.33 -9.59
C ILE A 15 10.60 -30.76 -8.19
N TRP A 16 11.62 -30.96 -7.36
CA TRP A 16 11.68 -30.40 -6.04
C TRP A 16 11.76 -28.87 -6.08
N LEU A 17 12.57 -28.32 -7.00
CA LEU A 17 12.65 -26.88 -7.20
C LEU A 17 11.30 -26.28 -7.61
N ALA A 18 10.60 -26.92 -8.55
CA ALA A 18 9.27 -26.50 -8.99
C ALA A 18 8.23 -26.58 -7.85
N PHE A 19 8.28 -27.65 -7.04
CA PHE A 19 7.42 -27.81 -5.87
C PHE A 19 7.66 -26.72 -4.83
N PHE A 20 8.92 -26.44 -4.48
CA PHE A 20 9.28 -25.37 -3.54
C PHE A 20 8.88 -23.99 -4.08
N ALA A 21 9.13 -23.72 -5.36
CA ALA A 21 8.73 -22.47 -6.00
C ALA A 21 7.20 -22.31 -5.98
N GLY A 22 6.45 -23.34 -6.33
CA GLY A 22 4.99 -23.34 -6.29
C GLY A 22 4.45 -23.13 -4.88
N THR A 23 5.03 -23.78 -3.88
CA THR A 23 4.65 -23.63 -2.46
C THR A 23 4.91 -22.20 -1.97
N LEU A 24 6.06 -21.62 -2.32
CA LEU A 24 6.41 -20.26 -1.97
C LEU A 24 5.43 -19.25 -2.61
N ILE A 25 5.11 -19.42 -3.88
CA ILE A 25 4.14 -18.58 -4.60
C ILE A 25 2.76 -18.65 -3.92
N LEU A 26 2.31 -19.86 -3.60
CA LEU A 26 1.03 -20.08 -2.92
C LEU A 26 1.01 -19.44 -1.54
N PHE A 27 2.11 -19.53 -0.78
CA PHE A 27 2.24 -18.91 0.53
C PHE A 27 2.15 -17.38 0.45
N VAL A 28 2.90 -16.77 -0.47
CA VAL A 28 2.88 -15.32 -0.70
C VAL A 28 1.49 -14.87 -1.12
N TRP A 29 0.86 -15.59 -2.07
CA TRP A 29 -0.48 -15.28 -2.53
C TRP A 29 -1.53 -15.36 -1.40
N ARG A 30 -1.50 -16.42 -0.58
CA ARG A 30 -2.39 -16.56 0.58
C ARG A 30 -2.22 -15.41 1.58
N ARG A 31 -0.98 -14.99 1.82
CA ARG A 31 -0.68 -13.87 2.71
C ARG A 31 -1.28 -12.56 2.19
N GLU A 32 -1.16 -12.29 0.89
CA GLU A 32 -1.75 -11.10 0.26
C GLU A 32 -3.29 -11.14 0.28
N VAL A 33 -3.89 -12.29 0.00
CA VAL A 33 -5.36 -12.45 0.08
C VAL A 33 -5.86 -12.25 1.51
N LYS A 34 -5.19 -12.83 2.51
CA LYS A 34 -5.54 -12.64 3.93
C LYS A 34 -5.46 -11.17 4.31
N ARG A 35 -4.40 -10.49 3.89
CA ARG A 35 -4.23 -9.07 4.15
C ARG A 35 -5.33 -8.22 3.52
N ALA A 36 -5.65 -8.45 2.25
CA ALA A 36 -6.73 -7.73 1.57
C ALA A 36 -8.08 -7.89 2.31
N ARG A 37 -8.39 -9.11 2.80
CA ARG A 37 -9.59 -9.35 3.60
C ARG A 37 -9.61 -8.58 4.92
N LEU A 38 -8.47 -8.51 5.63
CA LEU A 38 -8.36 -7.75 6.87
C LEU A 38 -8.55 -6.24 6.63
N LEU A 39 -8.02 -5.71 5.54
CA LEU A 39 -8.21 -4.32 5.14
C LEU A 39 -9.66 -4.02 4.75
N GLU A 40 -10.31 -4.94 4.04
CA GLU A 40 -11.73 -4.86 3.70
C GLU A 40 -12.61 -4.90 4.97
N GLN A 41 -12.33 -5.80 5.91
CA GLN A 41 -13.03 -5.86 7.20
C GLN A 41 -12.86 -4.56 7.99
N PHE A 42 -11.66 -4.02 8.06
CA PHE A 42 -11.38 -2.73 8.69
C PHE A 42 -12.18 -1.60 8.05
N ALA A 43 -12.19 -1.52 6.71
CA ALA A 43 -12.95 -0.51 5.98
C ALA A 43 -14.45 -0.63 6.25
N ASN A 44 -15.01 -1.83 6.14
CA ASN A 44 -16.44 -2.09 6.35
C ASN A 44 -16.88 -1.76 7.79
N ALA A 45 -16.07 -2.12 8.79
CA ALA A 45 -16.36 -1.82 10.20
C ALA A 45 -16.46 -0.31 10.50
N ARG A 46 -15.89 0.53 9.63
CA ARG A 46 -15.86 2.00 9.77
C ARG A 46 -16.72 2.72 8.75
N GLY A 47 -17.44 2.01 7.90
CA GLY A 47 -18.22 2.59 6.81
C GLY A 47 -17.36 3.20 5.71
N PHE A 48 -16.10 2.79 5.58
CA PHE A 48 -15.20 3.21 4.50
C PHE A 48 -15.37 2.33 3.28
N LYS A 49 -15.10 2.88 2.09
CA LYS A 49 -15.09 2.13 0.83
C LYS A 49 -13.77 1.40 0.68
N PHE A 50 -13.80 0.12 0.28
CA PHE A 50 -12.61 -0.67 -0.04
C PHE A 50 -12.56 -1.03 -1.52
N GLU A 51 -11.39 -0.87 -2.13
CA GLU A 51 -11.11 -1.25 -3.51
C GLU A 51 -9.81 -2.06 -3.59
N ARG A 52 -9.88 -3.28 -4.14
CA ARG A 52 -8.72 -4.16 -4.24
C ARG A 52 -7.70 -3.69 -5.27
N ALA A 53 -8.17 -3.17 -6.40
CA ALA A 53 -7.36 -2.52 -7.44
C ALA A 53 -7.78 -1.05 -7.49
N PHE A 54 -6.81 -0.15 -7.42
CA PHE A 54 -7.06 1.28 -7.39
C PHE A 54 -6.34 1.97 -8.55
N ASP A 55 -7.06 2.80 -9.30
CA ASP A 55 -6.46 3.58 -10.38
C ASP A 55 -5.84 4.86 -9.83
N LEU A 56 -4.53 4.96 -9.94
CA LEU A 56 -3.78 6.15 -9.53
C LEU A 56 -4.15 7.40 -10.35
N ALA A 57 -4.75 7.23 -11.53
CA ALA A 57 -5.23 8.35 -12.34
C ALA A 57 -6.33 9.14 -11.64
N GLU A 58 -7.15 8.51 -10.79
CA GLU A 58 -8.18 9.17 -9.99
C GLU A 58 -7.61 10.25 -9.08
N LEU A 59 -6.40 10.05 -8.56
CA LEU A 59 -5.70 11.02 -7.71
C LEU A 59 -4.86 12.03 -8.49
N ARG A 60 -4.91 12.00 -9.84
CA ARG A 60 -4.08 12.85 -10.73
C ARG A 60 -2.58 12.82 -10.37
N LEU A 61 -2.10 11.65 -9.98
CA LEU A 61 -0.75 11.43 -9.45
C LEU A 61 0.37 11.51 -10.49
N SER A 62 0.07 11.70 -11.75
CA SER A 62 1.06 11.78 -12.82
C SER A 62 2.14 12.86 -12.62
N LYS A 63 1.93 13.78 -11.69
CA LYS A 63 2.86 14.89 -11.36
C LYS A 63 3.57 14.73 -10.00
N ALA A 64 3.26 13.70 -9.22
CA ALA A 64 3.90 13.51 -7.93
C ALA A 64 5.29 12.85 -8.13
N GLY A 65 6.35 13.51 -7.68
CA GLY A 65 7.74 13.09 -7.93
C GLY A 65 8.13 11.73 -7.34
N PHE A 66 7.34 11.23 -6.37
CA PHE A 66 7.59 9.93 -5.73
C PHE A 66 6.88 8.75 -6.42
N PHE A 67 6.03 8.99 -7.46
CA PHE A 67 5.41 7.96 -8.28
C PHE A 67 6.16 7.74 -9.60
N SER A 68 6.17 6.48 -10.03
CA SER A 68 6.62 6.08 -11.36
C SER A 68 5.45 5.46 -12.12
N TRP A 69 5.45 5.55 -13.44
CA TRP A 69 4.48 4.88 -14.31
C TRP A 69 4.44 3.34 -14.13
N ARG A 70 5.48 2.77 -13.50
CA ARG A 70 5.56 1.34 -13.17
C ARG A 70 4.95 0.98 -11.82
N ASP A 71 4.60 1.98 -11.02
CA ASP A 71 4.03 1.75 -9.71
C ASP A 71 2.57 1.33 -9.84
N ARG A 72 2.12 0.50 -8.94
CA ARG A 72 0.72 0.05 -8.86
C ARG A 72 0.16 0.37 -7.49
N ALA A 73 -1.09 0.81 -7.45
CA ALA A 73 -1.84 0.92 -6.21
C ALA A 73 -2.77 -0.27 -6.02
N LYS A 74 -2.84 -0.74 -4.80
CA LYS A 74 -3.73 -1.83 -4.40
C LYS A 74 -4.31 -1.55 -3.02
N ASN A 75 -5.38 -2.27 -2.71
CA ASN A 75 -6.00 -2.26 -1.38
C ASN A 75 -6.29 -0.83 -0.90
N ALA A 76 -6.99 -0.05 -1.71
CA ALA A 76 -7.37 1.31 -1.37
C ALA A 76 -8.56 1.32 -0.40
N ILE A 77 -8.49 2.21 0.59
CA ILE A 77 -9.56 2.50 1.54
C ILE A 77 -9.84 3.99 1.45
N SER A 78 -11.06 4.36 1.06
CA SER A 78 -11.48 5.74 0.95
C SER A 78 -12.57 6.05 1.95
N GLY A 79 -12.50 7.22 2.57
CA GLY A 79 -13.48 7.63 3.58
C GLY A 79 -13.27 9.05 4.05
N SER A 80 -13.91 9.37 5.18
CA SER A 80 -13.73 10.63 5.86
C SER A 80 -13.43 10.39 7.33
N MET A 81 -12.45 11.10 7.88
CA MET A 81 -12.08 11.08 9.29
C MET A 81 -11.86 12.51 9.76
N ASP A 82 -12.51 12.88 10.85
CA ASP A 82 -12.49 14.25 11.40
C ASP A 82 -12.83 15.34 10.36
N GLY A 83 -13.84 15.04 9.51
CA GLY A 83 -14.30 15.94 8.45
C GLY A 83 -13.40 16.02 7.21
N ARG A 84 -12.28 15.30 7.17
CA ARG A 84 -11.34 15.29 6.04
C ARG A 84 -11.50 14.02 5.21
N ARG A 85 -11.63 14.18 3.90
CA ARG A 85 -11.62 13.06 2.97
C ARG A 85 -10.19 12.54 2.82
N PHE A 86 -10.05 11.23 2.86
CA PHE A 86 -8.77 10.56 2.65
C PHE A 86 -8.93 9.35 1.73
N THR A 87 -7.84 8.99 1.08
CA THR A 87 -7.66 7.71 0.41
C THR A 87 -6.34 7.10 0.86
N LEU A 88 -6.41 5.99 1.59
CA LEU A 88 -5.26 5.19 1.96
C LEU A 88 -5.08 4.09 0.92
N PHE A 89 -3.87 3.83 0.45
CA PHE A 89 -3.58 2.74 -0.48
C PHE A 89 -2.17 2.20 -0.31
N GLU A 90 -1.96 1.00 -0.84
CA GLU A 90 -0.64 0.38 -0.87
C GLU A 90 0.02 0.62 -2.23
N GLN A 91 1.12 1.37 -2.23
CA GLN A 91 1.97 1.54 -3.40
C GLN A 91 2.93 0.35 -3.52
N HIS A 92 2.84 -0.37 -4.63
CA HIS A 92 3.83 -1.34 -5.06
C HIS A 92 4.79 -0.64 -6.01
N ALA A 93 5.89 -0.14 -5.45
CA ALA A 93 6.90 0.58 -6.22
C ALA A 93 7.87 -0.37 -6.88
N ASN A 94 8.09 -0.19 -8.17
CA ASN A 94 9.06 -0.95 -8.96
C ASN A 94 10.14 0.02 -9.49
N ARG A 95 11.25 0.12 -8.77
CA ARG A 95 12.37 1.02 -9.07
C ARG A 95 13.52 0.34 -9.83
N GLY A 96 13.25 -0.79 -10.50
CA GLY A 96 14.21 -1.55 -11.28
C GLY A 96 14.60 -2.89 -10.65
N LYS A 97 15.61 -3.55 -11.22
CA LYS A 97 15.93 -4.97 -11.00
C LYS A 97 16.07 -5.40 -9.52
N TYR A 98 16.39 -4.47 -8.59
CA TYR A 98 16.67 -4.80 -7.18
C TYR A 98 16.00 -3.85 -6.17
N LYS A 99 15.10 -2.97 -6.59
CA LYS A 99 14.51 -1.95 -5.71
C LYS A 99 12.99 -1.92 -5.81
N SER A 100 12.35 -3.04 -5.51
CA SER A 100 10.91 -3.05 -5.29
C SER A 100 10.60 -2.99 -3.80
N PHE A 101 9.59 -2.20 -3.43
CA PHE A 101 9.09 -2.13 -2.06
C PHE A 101 7.60 -1.84 -2.06
N ILE A 102 6.95 -2.18 -0.95
CA ILE A 102 5.55 -1.85 -0.72
C ILE A 102 5.51 -0.87 0.45
N ARG A 103 4.72 0.19 0.30
CA ARG A 103 4.45 1.14 1.40
C ARG A 103 3.00 1.54 1.43
N THR A 104 2.53 1.94 2.60
CA THR A 104 1.20 2.52 2.80
C THR A 104 1.29 4.04 2.63
N ILE A 105 0.40 4.59 1.81
CA ILE A 105 0.29 6.03 1.55
C ILE A 105 -1.11 6.46 1.90
N VAL A 106 -1.23 7.62 2.53
CA VAL A 106 -2.51 8.30 2.77
C VAL A 106 -2.52 9.59 1.97
N ALA A 107 -3.52 9.76 1.12
CA ALA A 107 -3.79 10.97 0.36
C ALA A 107 -4.96 11.70 1.01
N PHE A 108 -4.79 12.97 1.34
CA PHE A 108 -5.86 13.86 1.79
C PHE A 108 -6.24 14.83 0.69
N GLU A 109 -7.54 15.02 0.47
CA GLU A 109 -8.01 16.11 -0.37
C GLU A 109 -7.74 17.45 0.34
N ILE A 110 -7.08 18.37 -0.36
CA ILE A 110 -6.80 19.73 0.12
C ILE A 110 -7.17 20.74 -0.95
N GLY A 111 -7.49 21.96 -0.52
CA GLY A 111 -7.70 23.07 -1.46
C GLY A 111 -6.39 23.47 -2.18
N PRO A 112 -6.49 24.02 -3.40
CA PRO A 112 -5.30 24.44 -4.16
C PRO A 112 -4.50 25.54 -3.44
N SER A 113 -5.19 26.40 -2.68
CA SER A 113 -4.60 27.51 -1.92
C SER A 113 -4.09 27.09 -0.54
N THR A 114 -4.31 25.86 -0.10
CA THR A 114 -3.87 25.39 1.21
C THR A 114 -2.35 25.47 1.32
N SER A 115 -1.82 26.21 2.27
CA SER A 115 -0.39 26.21 2.56
C SER A 115 -0.06 24.98 3.43
N VAL A 116 1.00 24.28 3.10
CA VAL A 116 1.51 23.15 3.87
C VAL A 116 2.92 23.52 4.32
N ARG A 117 3.14 23.59 5.62
CA ARG A 117 4.49 23.72 6.15
C ARG A 117 5.29 22.47 5.77
N SER A 118 6.26 22.62 4.88
CA SER A 118 7.25 21.59 4.61
C SER A 118 8.16 21.44 5.84
N GLY A 119 7.79 20.52 6.70
CA GLY A 119 8.60 20.12 7.84
C GLY A 119 8.45 18.62 7.98
N ALA A 120 9.53 17.92 8.28
CA ALA A 120 9.42 16.53 8.70
C ALA A 120 8.41 16.48 9.85
N LEU A 121 7.29 15.77 9.67
CA LEU A 121 6.39 15.47 10.78
C LEU A 121 7.20 14.75 11.83
N GLY A 122 7.59 15.50 12.86
CA GLY A 122 8.57 15.11 13.86
C GLY A 122 8.21 13.76 14.47
N GLY A 123 9.20 12.91 14.66
CA GLY A 123 9.14 11.72 15.49
C GLY A 123 8.77 10.41 14.81
N TYR A 124 8.05 10.39 13.68
CA TYR A 124 7.57 9.14 13.06
C TYR A 124 8.23 8.77 11.73
N GLY A 125 9.23 9.52 11.26
CA GLY A 125 9.85 9.28 9.94
C GLY A 125 8.84 9.39 8.79
N LEU A 126 7.78 10.19 8.97
CA LEU A 126 6.77 10.44 7.96
C LEU A 126 7.33 11.39 6.90
N GLN A 127 7.04 11.09 5.66
CA GLN A 127 7.33 11.94 4.51
C GLN A 127 6.04 12.52 3.96
N MET A 128 6.10 13.74 3.45
CA MET A 128 4.96 14.41 2.84
C MET A 128 5.32 14.99 1.50
N GLU A 129 4.35 14.98 0.59
CA GLU A 129 4.42 15.70 -0.67
C GLU A 129 3.05 16.29 -1.00
N LYS A 130 3.03 17.59 -1.33
CA LYS A 130 1.83 18.30 -1.77
C LYS A 130 1.79 18.32 -3.28
N THR A 131 0.63 18.00 -3.84
CA THR A 131 0.24 18.33 -5.21
C THR A 131 -0.81 19.45 -5.19
N SER A 132 -1.35 19.83 -6.35
CA SER A 132 -2.36 20.90 -6.41
C SER A 132 -3.58 20.65 -5.52
N ASN A 133 -4.05 19.41 -5.42
CA ASN A 133 -5.31 19.07 -4.75
C ASN A 133 -5.19 18.00 -3.68
N HIS A 134 -3.99 17.46 -3.46
CA HIS A 134 -3.78 16.37 -2.51
C HIS A 134 -2.51 16.59 -1.69
N LEU A 135 -2.58 16.20 -0.44
CA LEU A 135 -1.44 16.02 0.45
C LEU A 135 -1.21 14.53 0.65
N PHE A 136 -0.06 14.05 0.22
CA PHE A 136 0.36 12.65 0.41
C PHE A 136 1.24 12.53 1.63
N VAL A 137 0.93 11.56 2.47
CA VAL A 137 1.70 11.25 3.68
C VAL A 137 2.03 9.77 3.70
N TRP A 138 3.29 9.42 3.94
CA TRP A 138 3.73 8.03 4.04
C TRP A 138 4.91 7.87 4.97
N GLN A 139 5.10 6.66 5.46
CA GLN A 139 6.33 6.28 6.15
C GLN A 139 7.28 5.60 5.16
N ALA A 140 8.56 6.01 5.18
CA ALA A 140 9.54 5.48 4.23
C ALA A 140 9.61 3.96 4.28
N LYS A 141 9.36 3.31 3.13
CA LYS A 141 9.48 1.86 2.90
C LYS A 141 8.72 0.97 3.90
N ARG A 142 7.69 1.49 4.57
CA ARG A 142 6.90 0.72 5.54
C ARG A 142 5.50 0.44 5.00
N ARG A 143 5.13 -0.83 5.02
CA ARG A 143 3.77 -1.30 4.85
C ARG A 143 3.12 -1.40 6.23
N VAL A 144 2.14 -0.57 6.51
CA VAL A 144 1.48 -0.54 7.82
C VAL A 144 0.66 -1.83 8.03
N PRO A 145 0.85 -2.57 9.11
CA PRO A 145 0.02 -3.73 9.43
C PRO A 145 -1.45 -3.36 9.59
N PRO A 146 -2.43 -4.23 9.24
CA PRO A 146 -3.85 -3.93 9.38
C PRO A 146 -4.26 -3.52 10.80
N GLU A 147 -3.67 -4.13 11.82
CA GLU A 147 -3.89 -3.84 13.25
C GLU A 147 -3.36 -2.47 13.69
N GLU A 148 -2.39 -1.92 12.98
CA GLU A 148 -1.82 -0.60 13.25
C GLU A 148 -2.45 0.52 12.42
N LEU A 149 -3.37 0.21 11.49
CA LEU A 149 -3.93 1.21 10.55
C LEU A 149 -4.71 2.30 11.26
N GLU A 150 -5.47 1.98 12.28
CA GLU A 150 -6.27 2.96 13.01
C GLU A 150 -5.41 3.97 13.76
N PRO A 151 -4.49 3.55 14.65
CA PRO A 151 -3.61 4.49 15.30
C PRO A 151 -2.72 5.25 14.31
N PHE A 152 -2.34 4.63 13.20
CA PHE A 152 -1.60 5.28 12.13
C PHE A 152 -2.40 6.39 11.47
N LEU A 153 -3.67 6.14 11.08
CA LEU A 153 -4.54 7.15 10.49
C LEU A 153 -4.79 8.31 11.45
N HIS A 154 -5.14 8.04 12.71
CA HIS A 154 -5.34 9.09 13.71
C HIS A 154 -4.08 9.94 13.92
N SER A 155 -2.91 9.30 13.97
CA SER A 155 -1.64 10.00 14.07
C SER A 155 -1.41 10.94 12.88
N ILE A 156 -1.68 10.46 11.65
CA ILE A 156 -1.51 11.29 10.45
C ILE A 156 -2.51 12.44 10.43
N VAL A 157 -3.81 12.20 10.70
CA VAL A 157 -4.84 13.25 10.68
C VAL A 157 -4.46 14.37 11.64
N ARG A 158 -4.10 14.04 12.88
CA ARG A 158 -3.65 15.03 13.88
C ARG A 158 -2.44 15.85 13.40
N ASN A 159 -1.45 15.19 12.81
CA ASN A 159 -0.26 15.87 12.31
C ASN A 159 -0.56 16.75 11.09
N VAL A 160 -1.46 16.30 10.21
CA VAL A 160 -1.91 17.07 9.05
C VAL A 160 -2.65 18.33 9.48
N GLU A 161 -3.49 18.26 10.52
CA GLU A 161 -4.18 19.43 11.09
C GLU A 161 -3.23 20.50 11.60
N GLN A 162 -2.13 20.11 12.22
CA GLN A 162 -1.10 21.04 12.70
C GLN A 162 -0.26 21.65 11.57
N THR A 163 -0.30 21.07 10.39
CA THR A 163 0.56 21.43 9.26
C THR A 163 -0.16 22.26 8.20
N ILE A 164 -1.50 22.18 8.17
CA ILE A 164 -2.35 22.90 7.22
C ILE A 164 -2.85 24.20 7.87
N HIS A 165 -2.60 25.31 7.18
CA HIS A 165 -3.09 26.66 7.54
C HIS A 165 -3.81 27.29 6.35
#